data_aa5557eb86d54be7602b8440884bc917
#
_entry.id   aa5557eb86d54be7602b8440884bc917
#
_cell.length_a   1.000
_cell.length_b   1.000
_cell.length_c   1.000
_cell.angle_alpha   90.00
_cell.angle_beta   90.00
_cell.angle_gamma   90.00
#
_symmetry.space_group_name_H-M   'P 1'
#
loop_
_entity.id
_entity.type
_entity.pdbx_description
1 polymer ?
#
loop_
_entity_poly.entity_id
_entity_poly.type
_entity_poly.pdbx_seq_one_letter_code
_entity_poly.pdbx_strand_id
1 'polypeptide(L)'
;VRFRKAVLRAGVGLLTLALLFLGFDRLTDSTTTQVFGAIIARVETPDPIVALTFDDGPSAAHTGEVLKILAERSIPATFFVLGRNVEANPDAVQAIIAAGHELGNHSWDHSAMWLRSARDLRDELARTDAAIRDAGYAGPLHFRPPFGRKFLMLPWVLSQQNRPNIMWSVAAESFTPGQTADEIHRLTVAATGPGDIILLHPMYGSGAATRDALPRILDDLTARGLQFVLLSDLLARRSAD
;
A
#
# COMPACT_ATOMS: atom_id res chain seq x y z
N VAL A 1 -6.61 54.23 -8.30
CA VAL A 1 -5.72 53.68 -7.25
C VAL A 1 -6.41 52.59 -6.44
N ARG A 2 -7.63 52.79 -5.92
CA ARG A 2 -8.37 51.81 -5.09
C ARG A 2 -8.71 50.53 -5.84
N PHE A 3 -9.16 50.62 -7.11
CA PHE A 3 -9.51 49.48 -7.95
C PHE A 3 -8.26 48.57 -8.23
N ARG A 4 -7.12 49.20 -8.58
CA ARG A 4 -5.86 48.44 -8.82
C ARG A 4 -5.38 47.68 -7.56
N LYS A 5 -5.53 48.29 -6.36
CA LYS A 5 -5.22 47.64 -5.09
C LYS A 5 -6.17 46.47 -4.77
N ALA A 6 -7.45 46.62 -5.13
CA ALA A 6 -8.41 45.54 -4.95
C ALA A 6 -8.14 44.36 -5.86
N VAL A 7 -7.84 44.60 -7.14
CA VAL A 7 -7.45 43.53 -8.11
C VAL A 7 -6.17 42.84 -7.68
N LEU A 8 -5.17 43.61 -7.22
CA LEU A 8 -3.91 43.01 -6.73
C LEU A 8 -4.14 42.12 -5.49
N ARG A 9 -4.95 42.57 -4.53
CA ARG A 9 -5.29 41.76 -3.34
C ARG A 9 -6.07 40.51 -3.68
N ALA A 10 -7.00 40.57 -4.62
CA ALA A 10 -7.74 39.43 -5.12
C ALA A 10 -6.80 38.43 -5.83
N GLY A 11 -5.87 38.91 -6.66
CA GLY A 11 -4.88 38.09 -7.31
C GLY A 11 -3.94 37.40 -6.33
N VAL A 12 -3.45 38.11 -5.31
CA VAL A 12 -2.63 37.53 -4.24
C VAL A 12 -3.42 36.48 -3.46
N GLY A 13 -4.69 36.75 -3.13
CA GLY A 13 -5.55 35.79 -2.43
C GLY A 13 -5.76 34.50 -3.23
N LEU A 14 -6.03 34.61 -4.53
CA LEU A 14 -6.18 33.46 -5.41
C LEU A 14 -4.89 32.64 -5.55
N LEU A 15 -3.76 33.32 -5.69
CA LEU A 15 -2.45 32.65 -5.74
C LEU A 15 -2.15 31.91 -4.44
N THR A 16 -2.42 32.54 -3.30
CA THR A 16 -2.24 31.90 -1.98
C THR A 16 -3.11 30.65 -1.85
N LEU A 17 -4.39 30.73 -2.23
CA LEU A 17 -5.28 29.57 -2.21
C LEU A 17 -4.82 28.45 -3.15
N ALA A 18 -4.34 28.79 -4.34
CA ALA A 18 -3.78 27.81 -5.29
C ALA A 18 -2.54 27.11 -4.73
N LEU A 19 -1.63 27.88 -4.09
CA LEU A 19 -0.44 27.30 -3.46
C LEU A 19 -0.77 26.41 -2.26
N LEU A 20 -1.75 26.81 -1.45
CA LEU A 20 -2.25 25.99 -0.32
C LEU A 20 -2.90 24.71 -0.84
N PHE A 21 -3.68 24.78 -1.89
CA PHE A 21 -4.30 23.60 -2.53
C PHE A 21 -3.25 22.64 -3.09
N LEU A 22 -2.25 23.16 -3.82
CA LEU A 22 -1.15 22.37 -4.36
C LEU A 22 -0.30 21.71 -3.24
N GLY A 23 -0.04 22.46 -2.17
CA GLY A 23 0.68 21.92 -1.00
C GLY A 23 -0.12 20.83 -0.30
N PHE A 24 -1.43 21.03 -0.16
CA PHE A 24 -2.37 20.05 0.41
C PHE A 24 -2.37 18.76 -0.43
N ASP A 25 -2.58 18.88 -1.74
CA ASP A 25 -2.63 17.74 -2.66
C ASP A 25 -1.33 16.94 -2.62
N ARG A 26 -0.18 17.62 -2.74
CA ARG A 26 1.14 16.97 -2.66
C ARG A 26 1.39 16.26 -1.34
N LEU A 27 1.01 16.88 -0.22
CA LEU A 27 1.17 16.24 1.10
C LEU A 27 0.25 15.02 1.27
N THR A 28 -0.97 15.11 0.74
CA THR A 28 -1.98 14.05 0.82
C THR A 28 -1.56 12.82 0.03
N ASP A 29 -0.99 13.00 -1.16
CA ASP A 29 -0.64 11.92 -2.09
C ASP A 29 0.82 11.44 -2.01
N SER A 30 1.69 12.15 -1.26
CA SER A 30 3.10 11.76 -1.17
C SER A 30 3.29 10.37 -0.57
N THR A 31 4.06 9.51 -1.21
CA THR A 31 4.45 8.21 -0.66
C THR A 31 5.64 8.26 0.30
N THR A 32 6.33 9.41 0.38
CA THR A 32 7.59 9.57 1.13
C THR A 32 7.55 10.65 2.21
N THR A 33 6.50 11.49 2.23
CA THR A 33 6.41 12.62 3.15
C THR A 33 5.09 12.64 3.89
N GLN A 34 5.15 12.85 5.20
CA GLN A 34 4.00 13.12 6.07
C GLN A 34 4.42 13.98 7.25
N VAL A 35 3.44 14.53 8.00
CA VAL A 35 3.71 15.49 9.10
C VAL A 35 4.06 14.79 10.40
N PHE A 36 3.45 13.65 10.70
CA PHE A 36 3.61 12.93 11.96
C PHE A 36 4.01 11.48 11.73
N GLY A 37 4.86 10.94 12.61
CA GLY A 37 5.26 9.53 12.60
C GLY A 37 6.11 9.13 11.39
N ALA A 38 6.34 7.84 11.26
CA ALA A 38 7.13 7.27 10.16
C ALA A 38 6.26 6.95 8.94
N ILE A 39 6.79 7.22 7.76
CA ILE A 39 6.26 6.77 6.46
C ILE A 39 7.36 5.99 5.75
N ILE A 40 7.04 4.83 5.21
CA ILE A 40 8.03 3.94 4.62
C ILE A 40 7.53 3.51 3.24
N ALA A 41 8.24 3.94 2.19
CA ALA A 41 8.00 3.54 0.82
C ALA A 41 9.03 2.53 0.30
N ARG A 42 10.23 2.54 0.89
CA ARG A 42 11.33 1.60 0.63
C ARG A 42 12.25 1.54 1.85
N VAL A 43 13.14 0.57 1.86
CA VAL A 43 14.19 0.43 2.88
C VAL A 43 15.55 0.56 2.20
N GLU A 44 16.39 1.46 2.69
CA GLU A 44 17.77 1.54 2.24
C GLU A 44 18.55 0.34 2.76
N THR A 45 18.96 -0.55 1.85
CA THR A 45 19.71 -1.78 2.19
C THR A 45 20.63 -2.17 1.03
N PRO A 46 21.85 -2.66 1.30
CA PRO A 46 22.70 -3.27 0.28
C PRO A 46 22.26 -4.69 -0.09
N ASP A 47 21.42 -5.33 0.72
CA ASP A 47 20.93 -6.68 0.47
C ASP A 47 20.02 -6.70 -0.75
N PRO A 48 20.12 -7.67 -1.67
CA PRO A 48 19.29 -7.74 -2.85
C PRO A 48 17.88 -8.31 -2.54
N ILE A 49 17.18 -7.69 -1.59
CA ILE A 49 15.86 -8.12 -1.11
C ILE A 49 14.79 -7.09 -1.46
N VAL A 50 13.56 -7.57 -1.70
CA VAL A 50 12.38 -6.76 -2.00
C VAL A 50 11.14 -7.31 -1.29
N ALA A 51 10.17 -6.46 -0.97
CA ALA A 51 8.88 -6.90 -0.45
C ALA A 51 7.80 -6.81 -1.53
N LEU A 52 7.14 -7.95 -1.80
CA LEU A 52 5.96 -8.00 -2.66
C LEU A 52 4.72 -7.78 -1.81
N THR A 53 3.90 -6.80 -2.17
CA THR A 53 2.68 -6.48 -1.44
C THR A 53 1.48 -6.40 -2.35
N PHE A 54 0.33 -6.88 -1.85
CA PHE A 54 -0.95 -6.86 -2.53
C PHE A 54 -2.00 -6.13 -1.70
N ASP A 55 -2.79 -5.26 -2.33
CA ASP A 55 -3.84 -4.53 -1.67
C ASP A 55 -5.24 -5.09 -2.04
N ASP A 56 -6.25 -4.70 -1.25
CA ASP A 56 -7.69 -4.90 -1.49
C ASP A 56 -8.24 -6.32 -1.35
N GLY A 57 -7.39 -7.29 -1.01
CA GLY A 57 -7.82 -8.66 -0.72
C GLY A 57 -8.55 -8.82 0.63
N PRO A 58 -8.87 -10.08 1.00
CA PRO A 58 -8.88 -11.23 0.12
C PRO A 58 -10.09 -11.27 -0.80
N SER A 59 -10.05 -12.13 -1.81
CA SER A 59 -11.15 -12.37 -2.74
C SER A 59 -11.37 -13.88 -2.91
N ALA A 60 -12.61 -14.34 -2.78
CA ALA A 60 -12.95 -15.75 -3.02
C ALA A 60 -12.59 -16.21 -4.44
N ALA A 61 -12.66 -15.29 -5.42
CA ALA A 61 -12.43 -15.62 -6.81
C ALA A 61 -10.95 -15.71 -7.19
N HIS A 62 -10.07 -14.88 -6.56
CA HIS A 62 -8.72 -14.67 -7.09
C HIS A 62 -7.60 -14.99 -6.10
N THR A 63 -7.87 -15.06 -4.78
CA THR A 63 -6.82 -15.33 -3.78
C THR A 63 -6.15 -16.67 -4.03
N GLY A 64 -6.92 -17.74 -4.33
CA GLY A 64 -6.36 -19.07 -4.59
C GLY A 64 -5.42 -19.11 -5.81
N GLU A 65 -5.75 -18.38 -6.88
CA GLU A 65 -4.89 -18.24 -8.06
C GLU A 65 -3.56 -17.56 -7.71
N VAL A 66 -3.60 -16.45 -6.97
CA VAL A 66 -2.41 -15.71 -6.55
C VAL A 66 -1.53 -16.56 -5.62
N LEU A 67 -2.13 -17.25 -4.65
CA LEU A 67 -1.41 -18.16 -3.74
C LEU A 67 -0.72 -19.30 -4.51
N LYS A 68 -1.36 -19.85 -5.53
CA LYS A 68 -0.75 -20.87 -6.38
C LYS A 68 0.48 -20.34 -7.12
N ILE A 69 0.40 -19.15 -7.72
CA ILE A 69 1.52 -18.51 -8.42
C ILE A 69 2.71 -18.31 -7.47
N LEU A 70 2.45 -17.85 -6.23
CA LEU A 70 3.48 -17.64 -5.20
C LEU A 70 4.10 -18.97 -4.73
N ALA A 71 3.25 -19.99 -4.48
CA ALA A 71 3.70 -21.29 -4.00
C ALA A 71 4.60 -22.03 -5.01
N GLU A 72 4.27 -21.96 -6.31
CA GLU A 72 5.08 -22.55 -7.39
C GLU A 72 6.51 -21.99 -7.44
N ARG A 73 6.73 -20.80 -6.85
CA ARG A 73 8.00 -20.08 -6.81
C ARG A 73 8.60 -19.95 -5.41
N SER A 74 7.90 -20.47 -4.39
CA SER A 74 8.29 -20.33 -2.98
C SER A 74 8.50 -18.87 -2.57
N ILE A 75 7.69 -17.93 -3.09
CA ILE A 75 7.79 -16.50 -2.84
C ILE A 75 6.84 -16.08 -1.73
N PRO A 76 7.35 -15.48 -0.62
CA PRO A 76 6.52 -14.86 0.40
C PRO A 76 5.98 -13.51 -0.07
N ALA A 77 4.81 -13.11 0.47
CA ALA A 77 4.21 -11.82 0.18
C ALA A 77 3.44 -11.28 1.39
N THR A 78 3.13 -9.98 1.36
CA THR A 78 2.30 -9.32 2.38
C THR A 78 1.01 -8.83 1.75
N PHE A 79 -0.13 -9.20 2.34
CA PHE A 79 -1.47 -8.86 1.85
C PHE A 79 -2.08 -7.78 2.74
N PHE A 80 -2.23 -6.57 2.25
CA PHE A 80 -3.01 -5.51 2.90
C PHE A 80 -4.49 -5.71 2.61
N VAL A 81 -5.21 -6.23 3.60
CA VAL A 81 -6.57 -6.72 3.44
C VAL A 81 -7.60 -5.72 3.96
N LEU A 82 -8.77 -5.68 3.33
CA LEU A 82 -9.92 -4.95 3.80
C LEU A 82 -10.65 -5.78 4.86
N GLY A 83 -10.98 -5.17 6.00
CA GLY A 83 -11.63 -5.88 7.10
C GLY A 83 -12.96 -6.53 6.68
N ARG A 84 -13.79 -5.85 5.87
CA ARG A 84 -15.02 -6.43 5.33
C ARG A 84 -14.77 -7.66 4.44
N ASN A 85 -13.64 -7.69 3.72
CA ASN A 85 -13.29 -8.82 2.86
C ASN A 85 -12.76 -10.00 3.69
N VAL A 86 -12.09 -9.71 4.82
CA VAL A 86 -11.69 -10.74 5.81
C VAL A 86 -12.92 -11.46 6.35
N GLU A 87 -13.94 -10.71 6.81
CA GLU A 87 -15.20 -11.32 7.30
C GLU A 87 -15.95 -12.08 6.20
N ALA A 88 -15.97 -11.56 4.98
CA ALA A 88 -16.70 -12.16 3.87
C ALA A 88 -16.01 -13.41 3.27
N ASN A 89 -14.69 -13.58 3.45
CA ASN A 89 -13.91 -14.62 2.80
C ASN A 89 -12.97 -15.34 3.80
N PRO A 90 -13.48 -15.97 4.86
CA PRO A 90 -12.66 -16.58 5.91
C PRO A 90 -11.72 -17.67 5.38
N ASP A 91 -12.18 -18.50 4.44
CA ASP A 91 -11.36 -19.56 3.84
C ASP A 91 -10.15 -18.99 3.08
N ALA A 92 -10.34 -17.89 2.38
CA ALA A 92 -9.26 -17.22 1.65
C ALA A 92 -8.22 -16.61 2.61
N VAL A 93 -8.67 -16.03 3.74
CA VAL A 93 -7.77 -15.54 4.81
C VAL A 93 -6.97 -16.69 5.40
N GLN A 94 -7.64 -17.81 5.75
CA GLN A 94 -6.97 -18.99 6.29
C GLN A 94 -5.93 -19.55 5.31
N ALA A 95 -6.23 -19.56 4.02
CA ALA A 95 -5.28 -20.00 3.01
C ALA A 95 -4.04 -19.09 2.94
N ILE A 96 -4.20 -17.77 3.04
CA ILE A 96 -3.07 -16.81 3.08
C ILE A 96 -2.19 -17.08 4.32
N ILE A 97 -2.81 -17.24 5.50
CA ILE A 97 -2.10 -17.51 6.75
C ILE A 97 -1.37 -18.85 6.70
N ALA A 98 -2.05 -19.92 6.25
CA ALA A 98 -1.50 -21.26 6.16
C ALA A 98 -0.31 -21.36 5.16
N ALA A 99 -0.32 -20.51 4.13
CA ALA A 99 0.78 -20.40 3.17
C ALA A 99 1.99 -19.60 3.70
N GLY A 100 1.93 -19.07 4.93
CA GLY A 100 3.03 -18.34 5.57
C GLY A 100 3.19 -16.89 5.09
N HIS A 101 2.17 -16.32 4.48
CA HIS A 101 2.18 -14.91 4.07
C HIS A 101 1.79 -13.98 5.22
N GLU A 102 2.17 -12.70 5.12
CA GLU A 102 1.75 -11.67 6.07
C GLU A 102 0.40 -11.05 5.70
N LEU A 103 -0.36 -10.66 6.75
CA LEU A 103 -1.52 -9.80 6.62
C LEU A 103 -1.21 -8.39 7.17
N GLY A 104 -1.66 -7.37 6.46
CA GLY A 104 -1.65 -5.97 6.88
C GLY A 104 -3.07 -5.40 6.82
N ASN A 105 -3.28 -4.30 7.53
CA ASN A 105 -4.55 -3.58 7.57
C ASN A 105 -4.63 -2.55 6.44
N HIS A 106 -5.67 -2.64 5.60
CA HIS A 106 -5.96 -1.71 4.52
C HIS A 106 -7.29 -0.96 4.71
N SER A 107 -7.67 -0.66 5.95
CA SER A 107 -8.97 -0.16 6.37
C SER A 107 -10.10 -1.22 6.32
N TRP A 108 -11.29 -0.81 6.75
CA TRP A 108 -12.45 -1.71 6.77
C TRP A 108 -13.07 -1.90 5.38
N ASP A 109 -13.35 -0.80 4.67
CA ASP A 109 -14.16 -0.80 3.46
C ASP A 109 -13.53 -0.03 2.28
N HIS A 110 -12.24 0.32 2.38
CA HIS A 110 -11.51 1.13 1.41
C HIS A 110 -12.03 2.58 1.30
N SER A 111 -12.70 3.09 2.33
CA SER A 111 -13.13 4.50 2.36
C SER A 111 -11.94 5.44 2.53
N ALA A 112 -12.03 6.62 1.92
CA ALA A 112 -11.01 7.65 2.04
C ALA A 112 -10.81 8.08 3.52
N MET A 113 -9.55 8.05 4.00
CA MET A 113 -9.20 8.30 5.42
C MET A 113 -8.60 9.68 5.67
N TRP A 114 -8.37 10.50 4.67
CA TRP A 114 -7.56 11.72 4.74
C TRP A 114 -8.25 12.92 5.44
N LEU A 115 -9.60 12.96 5.52
CA LEU A 115 -10.38 14.01 6.21
C LEU A 115 -11.30 13.47 7.32
N ARG A 116 -10.98 12.30 7.90
CA ARG A 116 -11.76 11.72 8.99
C ARG A 116 -11.30 12.21 10.36
N SER A 117 -12.19 12.10 11.36
CA SER A 117 -11.85 12.42 12.74
C SER A 117 -10.87 11.38 13.34
N ALA A 118 -10.14 11.76 14.37
CA ALA A 118 -9.24 10.84 15.07
C ALA A 118 -9.96 9.64 15.68
N ARG A 119 -11.21 9.83 16.11
CA ARG A 119 -12.05 8.76 16.65
C ARG A 119 -12.41 7.78 15.55
N ASP A 120 -12.97 8.26 14.44
CA ASP A 120 -13.36 7.39 13.33
C ASP A 120 -12.17 6.61 12.76
N LEU A 121 -10.98 7.25 12.70
CA LEU A 121 -9.76 6.60 12.24
C LEU A 121 -9.31 5.48 13.19
N ARG A 122 -9.39 5.70 14.52
CA ARG A 122 -9.07 4.65 15.50
C ARG A 122 -10.05 3.49 15.43
N ASP A 123 -11.35 3.78 15.32
CA ASP A 123 -12.40 2.77 15.24
C ASP A 123 -12.25 1.94 13.97
N GLU A 124 -11.94 2.57 12.84
CA GLU A 124 -11.67 1.93 11.54
C GLU A 124 -10.46 0.98 11.60
N LEU A 125 -9.33 1.48 12.14
CA LEU A 125 -8.12 0.68 12.31
C LEU A 125 -8.35 -0.50 13.25
N ALA A 126 -8.96 -0.25 14.42
CA ALA A 126 -9.19 -1.27 15.43
C ALA A 126 -10.15 -2.37 14.95
N ARG A 127 -11.21 -1.99 14.24
CA ARG A 127 -12.17 -2.94 13.67
C ARG A 127 -11.51 -3.89 12.67
N THR A 128 -10.68 -3.36 11.80
CA THR A 128 -9.96 -4.18 10.80
C THR A 128 -8.91 -5.06 11.47
N ASP A 129 -8.14 -4.52 12.43
CA ASP A 129 -7.17 -5.29 13.20
C ASP A 129 -7.84 -6.45 13.94
N ALA A 130 -9.02 -6.21 14.55
CA ALA A 130 -9.79 -7.24 15.24
C ALA A 130 -10.21 -8.36 14.27
N ALA A 131 -10.78 -8.03 13.11
CA ALA A 131 -11.18 -9.02 12.11
C ALA A 131 -9.99 -9.89 11.65
N ILE A 132 -8.80 -9.29 11.43
CA ILE A 132 -7.59 -10.03 11.07
C ILE A 132 -7.12 -10.94 12.21
N ARG A 133 -7.20 -10.47 13.48
CA ARG A 133 -6.86 -11.27 14.66
C ARG A 133 -7.84 -12.41 14.90
N ASP A 134 -9.13 -12.16 14.76
CA ASP A 134 -10.20 -13.16 14.90
C ASP A 134 -10.09 -14.25 13.83
N ALA A 135 -9.56 -13.92 12.65
CA ALA A 135 -9.18 -14.89 11.64
C ALA A 135 -7.90 -15.70 11.99
N GLY A 136 -7.30 -15.54 13.17
CA GLY A 136 -6.18 -16.32 13.68
C GLY A 136 -4.78 -15.81 13.26
N TYR A 137 -4.68 -14.64 12.66
CA TYR A 137 -3.36 -14.09 12.32
C TYR A 137 -2.67 -13.49 13.55
N ALA A 138 -1.50 -14.03 13.92
CA ALA A 138 -0.72 -13.62 15.08
C ALA A 138 0.48 -12.72 14.76
N GLY A 139 0.83 -12.54 13.48
CA GLY A 139 1.99 -11.77 13.04
C GLY A 139 1.83 -10.25 13.21
N PRO A 140 2.84 -9.46 12.84
CA PRO A 140 2.77 -8.00 12.84
C PRO A 140 1.63 -7.48 11.97
N LEU A 141 0.97 -6.40 12.42
CA LEU A 141 -0.09 -5.74 11.66
C LEU A 141 0.39 -4.38 11.15
N HIS A 142 0.98 -4.38 9.98
CA HIS A 142 1.30 -3.16 9.26
C HIS A 142 0.02 -2.48 8.74
N PHE A 143 0.11 -1.19 8.44
CA PHE A 143 -1.02 -0.44 7.90
C PHE A 143 -0.63 0.28 6.61
N ARG A 144 -1.53 0.25 5.63
CA ARG A 144 -1.46 1.04 4.41
C ARG A 144 -2.79 1.75 4.18
N PRO A 145 -2.79 3.08 3.95
CA PRO A 145 -4.04 3.81 3.73
C PRO A 145 -4.62 3.53 2.33
N PRO A 146 -5.94 3.43 2.21
CA PRO A 146 -6.62 3.43 0.92
C PRO A 146 -6.15 4.58 0.02
N PHE A 147 -5.93 4.26 -1.27
CA PHE A 147 -5.42 5.20 -2.29
C PHE A 147 -4.02 5.77 -1.99
N GLY A 148 -3.33 5.31 -0.95
CA GLY A 148 -2.13 5.97 -0.44
C GLY A 148 -2.39 7.35 0.18
N ARG A 149 -3.64 7.74 0.34
CA ARG A 149 -4.02 9.09 0.76
C ARG A 149 -4.06 9.25 2.26
N LYS A 150 -3.34 10.26 2.73
CA LYS A 150 -3.32 10.68 4.13
C LYS A 150 -3.24 12.20 4.19
N PHE A 151 -3.56 12.74 5.36
CA PHE A 151 -3.31 14.15 5.66
C PHE A 151 -2.77 14.28 7.08
N LEU A 152 -3.27 15.16 7.93
CA LEU A 152 -2.70 15.36 9.26
C LEU A 152 -3.16 14.31 10.28
N MET A 153 -4.46 14.02 10.29
CA MET A 153 -5.07 13.24 11.38
C MET A 153 -4.70 11.76 11.33
N LEU A 154 -4.65 11.14 10.15
CA LEU A 154 -4.26 9.74 10.02
C LEU A 154 -2.80 9.50 10.44
N PRO A 155 -1.80 10.23 9.95
CA PRO A 155 -0.42 10.13 10.43
C PRO A 155 -0.29 10.37 11.94
N TRP A 156 -1.06 11.32 12.50
CA TRP A 156 -1.05 11.57 13.93
C TRP A 156 -1.60 10.38 14.73
N VAL A 157 -2.73 9.78 14.32
CA VAL A 157 -3.28 8.59 14.97
C VAL A 157 -2.30 7.42 14.91
N LEU A 158 -1.67 7.17 13.75
CA LEU A 158 -0.68 6.11 13.59
C LEU A 158 0.56 6.35 14.46
N SER A 159 1.02 7.60 14.57
CA SER A 159 2.17 7.95 15.42
C SER A 159 1.92 7.68 16.92
N GLN A 160 0.66 7.87 17.39
CA GLN A 160 0.29 7.53 18.76
C GLN A 160 0.29 6.02 19.04
N GLN A 161 0.23 5.19 18.00
CA GLN A 161 0.29 3.74 18.06
C GLN A 161 1.69 3.18 17.75
N ASN A 162 2.69 4.03 17.54
CA ASN A 162 4.02 3.66 17.03
C ASN A 162 3.93 2.81 15.75
N ARG A 163 2.93 3.06 14.92
CA ARG A 163 2.61 2.30 13.71
C ARG A 163 3.05 3.10 12.48
N PRO A 164 4.05 2.63 11.71
CA PRO A 164 4.44 3.31 10.50
C PRO A 164 3.35 3.23 9.44
N ASN A 165 3.29 4.28 8.61
CA ASN A 165 2.48 4.28 7.40
C ASN A 165 3.27 3.60 6.28
N ILE A 166 2.83 2.44 5.83
CA ILE A 166 3.52 1.67 4.79
C ILE A 166 2.99 2.09 3.42
N MET A 167 3.89 2.59 2.61
CA MET A 167 3.63 2.98 1.23
C MET A 167 4.33 1.99 0.28
N TRP A 168 4.72 2.47 -0.89
CA TRP A 168 5.42 1.70 -1.92
C TRP A 168 6.37 2.60 -2.70
N SER A 169 7.39 2.02 -3.27
CA SER A 169 8.30 2.66 -4.23
C SER A 169 8.05 2.21 -5.67
N VAL A 170 7.41 1.05 -5.85
CA VAL A 170 7.06 0.51 -7.16
C VAL A 170 5.56 0.21 -7.23
N ALA A 171 4.86 0.91 -8.12
CA ALA A 171 3.46 0.67 -8.47
C ALA A 171 3.30 0.93 -9.98
N ALA A 172 3.42 -0.12 -10.77
CA ALA A 172 3.41 -0.02 -12.23
C ALA A 172 2.02 -0.14 -12.83
N GLU A 173 1.03 -0.53 -12.03
CA GLU A 173 -0.35 -0.59 -12.45
C GLU A 173 -0.89 0.83 -12.60
N SER A 174 -1.50 1.10 -13.76
CA SER A 174 -2.36 2.25 -13.92
C SER A 174 -3.80 1.76 -13.90
N PHE A 175 -4.67 2.45 -13.17
CA PHE A 175 -6.12 2.17 -13.24
C PHE A 175 -6.75 2.72 -14.54
N THR A 176 -5.91 3.06 -15.53
CA THR A 176 -6.35 3.48 -16.86
C THR A 176 -6.80 2.24 -17.63
N PRO A 177 -8.01 2.23 -18.23
CA PRO A 177 -8.46 1.12 -19.04
C PRO A 177 -7.47 0.80 -20.17
N GLY A 178 -7.17 -0.51 -20.34
CA GLY A 178 -6.35 -0.99 -21.46
C GLY A 178 -4.88 -1.21 -21.17
N GLN A 179 -4.41 -1.02 -19.90
CA GLN A 179 -3.06 -1.44 -19.55
C GLN A 179 -2.91 -2.96 -19.69
N THR A 180 -1.89 -3.39 -20.40
CA THR A 180 -1.63 -4.80 -20.69
C THR A 180 -0.74 -5.47 -19.64
N ALA A 181 -0.81 -6.80 -19.55
CA ALA A 181 0.08 -7.59 -18.71
C ALA A 181 1.57 -7.37 -19.07
N ASP A 182 1.89 -7.17 -20.34
CA ASP A 182 3.26 -6.88 -20.81
C ASP A 182 3.76 -5.52 -20.29
N GLU A 183 2.90 -4.51 -20.25
CA GLU A 183 3.25 -3.19 -19.71
C GLU A 183 3.47 -3.23 -18.20
N ILE A 184 2.57 -3.88 -17.46
CA ILE A 184 2.69 -4.07 -16.00
C ILE A 184 4.00 -4.80 -15.69
N HIS A 185 4.25 -5.92 -16.36
CA HIS A 185 5.48 -6.69 -16.21
C HIS A 185 6.72 -5.82 -16.48
N ARG A 186 6.81 -5.22 -17.66
CA ARG A 186 7.98 -4.42 -18.08
C ARG A 186 8.25 -3.25 -17.13
N LEU A 187 7.21 -2.51 -16.73
CA LEU A 187 7.35 -1.35 -15.86
C LEU A 187 7.73 -1.76 -14.44
N THR A 188 7.13 -2.82 -13.89
CA THR A 188 7.47 -3.33 -12.55
C THR A 188 8.92 -3.80 -12.51
N VAL A 189 9.33 -4.65 -13.46
CA VAL A 189 10.71 -5.16 -13.51
C VAL A 189 11.73 -4.04 -13.69
N ALA A 190 11.45 -3.07 -14.55
CA ALA A 190 12.36 -1.94 -14.78
C ALA A 190 12.53 -1.02 -13.57
N ALA A 191 11.48 -0.84 -12.76
CA ALA A 191 11.49 0.05 -11.61
C ALA A 191 12.05 -0.58 -10.33
N THR A 192 12.07 -1.93 -10.25
CA THR A 192 12.38 -2.63 -9.00
C THR A 192 13.89 -2.79 -8.79
N GLY A 193 14.36 -2.44 -7.60
CA GLY A 193 15.72 -2.64 -7.09
C GLY A 193 15.72 -3.07 -5.61
N PRO A 194 16.91 -3.27 -5.00
CA PRO A 194 17.04 -3.63 -3.60
C PRO A 194 16.29 -2.66 -2.67
N GLY A 195 15.60 -3.21 -1.67
CA GLY A 195 14.88 -2.46 -0.66
C GLY A 195 13.51 -1.93 -1.08
N ASP A 196 13.09 -2.16 -2.32
CA ASP A 196 11.80 -1.68 -2.80
C ASP A 196 10.62 -2.46 -2.23
N ILE A 197 9.51 -1.74 -2.02
CA ILE A 197 8.19 -2.27 -1.71
C ILE A 197 7.36 -2.18 -2.98
N ILE A 198 6.98 -3.34 -3.52
CA ILE A 198 6.20 -3.47 -4.75
C ILE A 198 4.73 -3.55 -4.39
N LEU A 199 3.90 -2.70 -4.99
CA LEU A 199 2.44 -2.73 -4.86
C LEU A 199 1.80 -3.26 -6.15
N LEU A 200 0.92 -4.26 -6.00
CA LEU A 200 0.07 -4.79 -7.06
C LEU A 200 -1.35 -5.09 -6.53
N HIS A 201 -2.36 -5.09 -7.43
CA HIS A 201 -3.77 -5.31 -7.09
C HIS A 201 -4.38 -6.52 -7.84
N PRO A 202 -3.90 -7.75 -7.62
CA PRO A 202 -4.39 -8.92 -8.35
C PRO A 202 -5.78 -9.39 -7.89
N MET A 203 -6.32 -8.87 -6.76
CA MET A 203 -7.52 -9.37 -6.11
C MET A 203 -8.83 -8.85 -6.74
N TYR A 204 -8.78 -7.83 -7.59
CA TYR A 204 -9.94 -7.33 -8.31
C TYR A 204 -10.31 -8.17 -9.53
N GLY A 205 -11.58 -8.13 -9.95
CA GLY A 205 -12.01 -8.66 -11.23
C GLY A 205 -11.28 -8.02 -12.41
N SER A 206 -11.04 -6.71 -12.35
CA SER A 206 -10.22 -5.95 -13.30
C SER A 206 -8.72 -6.24 -13.24
N GLY A 207 -8.23 -6.93 -12.21
CA GLY A 207 -6.82 -7.29 -12.02
C GLY A 207 -6.33 -8.48 -12.86
N ALA A 208 -7.03 -8.89 -13.90
CA ALA A 208 -6.63 -9.99 -14.77
C ALA A 208 -5.25 -9.76 -15.40
N ALA A 209 -5.00 -8.57 -15.94
CA ALA A 209 -3.69 -8.23 -16.52
C ALA A 209 -2.55 -8.31 -15.49
N THR A 210 -2.83 -7.97 -14.23
CA THR A 210 -1.86 -8.10 -13.13
C THR A 210 -1.58 -9.57 -12.81
N ARG A 211 -2.63 -10.42 -12.72
CA ARG A 211 -2.45 -11.86 -12.50
C ARG A 211 -1.68 -12.52 -13.62
N ASP A 212 -1.94 -12.14 -14.88
CA ASP A 212 -1.21 -12.62 -16.06
C ASP A 212 0.27 -12.13 -16.07
N ALA A 213 0.54 -10.94 -15.55
CA ALA A 213 1.90 -10.38 -15.45
C ALA A 213 2.71 -10.99 -14.31
N LEU A 214 2.03 -11.34 -13.19
CA LEU A 214 2.67 -11.70 -11.93
C LEU A 214 3.72 -12.81 -12.07
N PRO A 215 3.47 -13.97 -12.73
CA PRO A 215 4.49 -15.01 -12.87
C PRO A 215 5.80 -14.50 -13.48
N ARG A 216 5.69 -13.72 -14.56
CA ARG A 216 6.87 -13.17 -15.26
C ARG A 216 7.62 -12.13 -14.45
N ILE A 217 6.91 -11.29 -13.69
CA ILE A 217 7.51 -10.33 -12.77
C ILE A 217 8.39 -11.06 -11.76
N LEU A 218 7.83 -12.12 -11.14
CA LEU A 218 8.53 -12.90 -10.13
C LEU A 218 9.76 -13.63 -10.71
N ASP A 219 9.60 -14.23 -11.88
CA ASP A 219 10.69 -14.96 -12.55
C ASP A 219 11.84 -14.02 -12.95
N ASP A 220 11.55 -12.88 -13.55
CA ASP A 220 12.56 -11.93 -14.01
C ASP A 220 13.28 -11.22 -12.84
N LEU A 221 12.57 -10.84 -11.78
CA LEU A 221 13.19 -10.23 -10.61
C LEU A 221 14.11 -11.24 -9.88
N THR A 222 13.67 -12.50 -9.78
CA THR A 222 14.49 -13.58 -9.23
C THR A 222 15.73 -13.84 -10.11
N ALA A 223 15.58 -13.86 -11.43
CA ALA A 223 16.69 -14.02 -12.37
C ALA A 223 17.71 -12.86 -12.29
N ARG A 224 17.26 -11.66 -11.88
CA ARG A 224 18.14 -10.52 -11.58
C ARG A 224 18.85 -10.63 -10.23
N GLY A 225 18.64 -11.70 -9.48
CA GLY A 225 19.24 -11.95 -8.17
C GLY A 225 18.50 -11.31 -7.00
N LEU A 226 17.30 -10.75 -7.20
CA LEU A 226 16.50 -10.22 -6.11
C LEU A 226 15.78 -11.35 -5.36
N GLN A 227 15.78 -11.28 -4.03
CA GLN A 227 15.09 -12.22 -3.15
C GLN A 227 13.84 -11.55 -2.60
N PHE A 228 12.71 -12.23 -2.69
CA PHE A 228 11.47 -11.78 -2.08
C PHE A 228 11.45 -12.15 -0.60
N VAL A 229 11.12 -11.18 0.24
CA VAL A 229 10.98 -11.37 1.68
C VAL A 229 9.63 -10.82 2.16
N LEU A 230 9.19 -11.22 3.35
CA LEU A 230 8.04 -10.60 4.00
C LEU A 230 8.35 -9.13 4.29
N LEU A 231 7.32 -8.30 4.32
CA LEU A 231 7.49 -6.87 4.61
C LEU A 231 8.16 -6.64 5.97
N SER A 232 7.81 -7.42 6.99
CA SER A 232 8.44 -7.35 8.31
C SER A 232 9.94 -7.63 8.25
N ASP A 233 10.38 -8.59 7.43
CA ASP A 233 11.80 -8.92 7.26
C ASP A 233 12.54 -7.79 6.55
N LEU A 234 11.91 -7.17 5.55
CA LEU A 234 12.48 -5.99 4.89
C LEU A 234 12.58 -4.81 5.86
N LEU A 235 11.54 -4.54 6.64
CA LEU A 235 11.52 -3.45 7.62
C LEU A 235 12.56 -3.65 8.74
N ALA A 236 12.88 -4.90 9.10
CA ALA A 236 13.93 -5.21 10.07
C ALA A 236 15.35 -4.82 9.60
N ARG A 237 15.54 -4.56 8.30
CA ARG A 237 16.81 -4.06 7.75
C ARG A 237 16.98 -2.54 7.86
N ARG A 238 15.94 -1.82 8.30
CA ARG A 238 16.09 -0.38 8.56
C ARG A 238 17.10 -0.16 9.66
N SER A 239 18.09 0.69 9.40
CA SER A 239 18.90 1.24 10.47
C SER A 239 17.98 1.96 11.45
N ALA A 240 18.18 1.75 12.75
CA ALA A 240 17.53 2.57 13.78
C ALA A 240 18.16 3.97 13.70
N ASP A 241 17.45 4.91 13.06
CA ASP A 241 17.77 6.35 13.11
C ASP A 241 17.22 6.96 14.39
#